data_1b88a7b2896351cfced68f696d623a4b
#
_entry.id   1b88a7b2896351cfced68f696d623a4b
#
_cell.length_a   1.000
_cell.length_b   1.000
_cell.length_c   1.000
_cell.angle_alpha   90.00
_cell.angle_beta   90.00
_cell.angle_gamma   90.00
#
_symmetry.space_group_name_H-M   'P 1'
#
loop_
_entity.id
_entity.type
_entity.pdbx_description
1 polymer ?
#
loop_
_entity_poly.entity_id
_entity_poly.type
_entity_poly.pdbx_seq_one_letter_code
_entity_poly.pdbx_strand_id
1 'polypeptide(L)'
;MASSAAGANGRIPPRDAVELQLLEIWRDALQVDDIGVTDDFFDVGGSSAHALRIVGVIRRRFRRRLPLDTFFSAATVETMAGLLRARRRLARTCLVPMQPGGTRRPLFAVHTLGGTVMHYAELARALGPDQPFYGFQATGIAGSTPQRTVEAMARRYLRDIRAVQPEGPYQLCGYSGGGVVAWEMACQLAEMDQPTAALILIDTRPVTELPLDTGYWVDLLAHRFLGLSREAIELARRPAEIQMAAILQAAQRGRLVPPDYGPGELELLLRHYLTSAAALNAYRPRPYRGRALLIRTDEQSDGADETLGWAAFTDLLRVRRIGGDHNTVIGGAQAPLVAGAVRAYLDEERRGA
;
A
#
# COMPACT_ATOMS: atom_id res chain seq x y z
N MET A 1 -42.33 5.93 7.23
CA MET A 1 -41.79 6.72 6.13
C MET A 1 -40.93 7.82 6.72
N ALA A 2 -39.62 7.61 6.79
CA ALA A 2 -38.68 8.63 7.25
C ALA A 2 -38.07 9.26 5.99
N SER A 3 -38.50 10.51 5.75
CA SER A 3 -37.95 11.37 4.68
C SER A 3 -36.47 11.62 5.01
N SER A 4 -35.59 11.16 4.15
CA SER A 4 -34.18 11.50 4.15
C SER A 4 -34.05 12.97 3.77
N ALA A 5 -33.80 13.84 4.77
CA ALA A 5 -33.46 15.24 4.52
C ALA A 5 -32.03 15.28 3.93
N ALA A 6 -31.95 15.48 2.59
CA ALA A 6 -30.70 15.85 1.97
C ALA A 6 -30.33 17.27 2.41
N GLY A 7 -29.07 17.48 2.84
CA GLY A 7 -28.54 18.81 3.14
C GLY A 7 -28.56 19.72 1.90
N ALA A 8 -28.28 21.01 2.08
CA ALA A 8 -28.38 22.04 1.03
C ALA A 8 -27.64 21.74 -0.29
N ASN A 9 -26.72 20.75 -0.31
CA ASN A 9 -25.94 20.32 -1.49
C ASN A 9 -26.21 18.86 -1.91
N GLY A 10 -27.34 18.26 -1.51
CA GLY A 10 -27.70 16.88 -1.87
C GLY A 10 -26.91 15.79 -1.11
N ARG A 11 -26.05 16.16 -0.15
CA ARG A 11 -25.27 15.24 0.67
C ARG A 11 -26.06 14.73 1.85
N ILE A 12 -25.84 13.47 2.21
CA ILE A 12 -26.54 12.82 3.32
C ILE A 12 -25.90 13.26 4.64
N PRO A 13 -26.67 13.91 5.55
CA PRO A 13 -26.18 14.34 6.84
C PRO A 13 -26.02 13.15 7.81
N PRO A 14 -25.27 13.32 8.92
CA PRO A 14 -25.12 12.28 9.95
C PRO A 14 -26.46 11.95 10.60
N ARG A 15 -26.75 10.66 10.77
CA ARG A 15 -28.03 10.13 11.31
C ARG A 15 -27.98 9.84 12.80
N ASP A 16 -26.78 9.77 13.39
CA ASP A 16 -26.59 9.57 14.81
C ASP A 16 -25.26 10.18 15.31
N ALA A 17 -25.01 10.05 16.62
CA ALA A 17 -23.85 10.62 17.28
C ALA A 17 -22.51 10.00 16.78
N VAL A 18 -22.50 8.74 16.33
CA VAL A 18 -21.29 8.09 15.84
C VAL A 18 -20.92 8.64 14.47
N GLU A 19 -21.89 8.76 13.58
CA GLU A 19 -21.67 9.37 12.25
C GLU A 19 -21.30 10.85 12.36
N LEU A 20 -21.94 11.60 13.23
CA LEU A 20 -21.60 12.99 13.48
C LEU A 20 -20.16 13.15 13.93
N GLN A 21 -19.73 12.36 14.93
CA GLN A 21 -18.37 12.41 15.44
C GLN A 21 -17.33 11.97 14.39
N LEU A 22 -17.64 10.96 13.58
CA LEU A 22 -16.76 10.53 12.50
C LEU A 22 -16.66 11.59 11.40
N LEU A 23 -17.77 12.22 11.06
CA LEU A 23 -17.82 13.29 10.05
C LEU A 23 -16.95 14.49 10.48
N GLU A 24 -17.03 14.89 11.76
CA GLU A 24 -16.16 15.91 12.35
C GLU A 24 -14.68 15.53 12.25
N ILE A 25 -14.34 14.27 12.58
CA ILE A 25 -12.98 13.76 12.50
C ILE A 25 -12.47 13.80 11.06
N TRP A 26 -13.30 13.44 10.07
CA TRP A 26 -12.93 13.46 8.67
C TRP A 26 -12.73 14.89 8.17
N ARG A 27 -13.65 15.80 8.47
CA ARG A 27 -13.54 17.24 8.10
C ARG A 27 -12.27 17.85 8.66
N ASP A 28 -11.97 17.61 9.93
CA ASP A 28 -10.73 18.10 10.56
C ASP A 28 -9.47 17.47 9.95
N ALA A 29 -9.50 16.18 9.61
CA ALA A 29 -8.36 15.51 9.03
C ALA A 29 -8.10 15.94 7.58
N LEU A 30 -9.15 16.04 6.76
CA LEU A 30 -9.09 16.33 5.33
C LEU A 30 -9.04 17.83 5.03
N GLN A 31 -9.39 18.68 6.01
CA GLN A 31 -9.56 20.14 5.85
C GLN A 31 -10.61 20.46 4.76
N VAL A 32 -11.70 19.70 4.75
CA VAL A 32 -12.85 19.87 3.82
C VAL A 32 -14.13 19.90 4.63
N ASP A 33 -14.88 21.01 4.56
CA ASP A 33 -16.12 21.19 5.31
C ASP A 33 -17.33 20.49 4.68
N ASP A 34 -17.36 20.46 3.35
CA ASP A 34 -18.48 19.94 2.57
C ASP A 34 -18.31 18.45 2.28
N ILE A 35 -18.57 17.59 3.27
CA ILE A 35 -18.56 16.12 3.19
C ILE A 35 -19.85 15.57 3.81
N GLY A 36 -20.50 14.60 3.12
CA GLY A 36 -21.62 13.80 3.63
C GLY A 36 -21.16 12.44 4.16
N VAL A 37 -22.07 11.72 4.82
CA VAL A 37 -21.75 10.42 5.44
C VAL A 37 -21.53 9.29 4.42
N THR A 38 -21.96 9.49 3.18
CA THR A 38 -21.85 8.52 2.09
C THR A 38 -20.73 8.85 1.10
N ASP A 39 -20.02 9.96 1.28
CA ASP A 39 -18.92 10.32 0.42
C ASP A 39 -17.74 9.39 0.64
N ASP A 40 -17.11 8.95 -0.47
CA ASP A 40 -15.93 8.07 -0.41
C ASP A 40 -14.71 8.85 0.05
N PHE A 41 -13.96 8.27 0.98
CA PHE A 41 -12.76 8.86 1.58
C PHE A 41 -11.74 9.33 0.54
N PHE A 42 -11.48 8.49 -0.46
CA PHE A 42 -10.48 8.79 -1.47
C PHE A 42 -11.00 9.85 -2.46
N ASP A 43 -12.31 9.85 -2.77
CA ASP A 43 -12.92 10.82 -3.68
C ASP A 43 -12.93 12.24 -3.13
N VAL A 44 -13.01 12.36 -1.80
CA VAL A 44 -12.91 13.68 -1.12
C VAL A 44 -11.46 14.09 -0.82
N GLY A 45 -10.47 13.44 -1.43
CA GLY A 45 -9.04 13.77 -1.29
C GLY A 45 -8.32 13.07 -0.15
N GLY A 46 -8.87 11.98 0.38
CA GLY A 46 -8.24 11.18 1.42
C GLY A 46 -6.94 10.52 0.95
N SER A 47 -5.91 10.59 1.77
CA SER A 47 -4.60 9.98 1.56
C SER A 47 -4.21 9.09 2.74
N SER A 48 -3.11 8.33 2.59
CA SER A 48 -2.57 7.50 3.68
C SER A 48 -2.25 8.30 4.95
N ALA A 49 -1.79 9.54 4.81
CA ALA A 49 -1.53 10.42 5.96
C ALA A 49 -2.84 10.82 6.67
N HIS A 50 -3.87 11.16 5.89
CA HIS A 50 -5.21 11.44 6.44
C HIS A 50 -5.80 10.21 7.12
N ALA A 51 -5.70 9.01 6.52
CA ALA A 51 -6.16 7.76 7.10
C ALA A 51 -5.48 7.47 8.45
N LEU A 52 -4.15 7.64 8.54
CA LEU A 52 -3.40 7.46 9.78
C LEU A 52 -3.88 8.42 10.88
N ARG A 53 -4.11 9.70 10.53
CA ARG A 53 -4.65 10.69 11.46
C ARG A 53 -6.04 10.31 11.95
N ILE A 54 -6.93 9.90 11.05
CA ILE A 54 -8.32 9.52 11.38
C ILE A 54 -8.35 8.31 12.31
N VAL A 55 -7.61 7.22 12.01
CA VAL A 55 -7.62 6.03 12.89
C VAL A 55 -7.04 6.32 14.28
N GLY A 56 -6.08 7.24 14.37
CA GLY A 56 -5.56 7.69 15.65
C GLY A 56 -6.61 8.42 16.48
N VAL A 57 -7.36 9.34 15.87
CA VAL A 57 -8.46 10.05 16.57
C VAL A 57 -9.57 9.08 16.96
N ILE A 58 -9.93 8.14 16.08
CA ILE A 58 -10.93 7.09 16.37
C ILE A 58 -10.48 6.25 17.57
N ARG A 59 -9.20 5.85 17.62
CA ARG A 59 -8.65 5.09 18.76
C ARG A 59 -8.90 5.80 20.09
N ARG A 60 -8.68 7.12 20.17
CA ARG A 60 -8.89 7.91 21.40
C ARG A 60 -10.37 8.10 21.73
N ARG A 61 -11.16 8.55 20.73
CA ARG A 61 -12.54 8.99 20.95
C ARG A 61 -13.49 7.80 21.18
N PHE A 62 -13.27 6.70 20.42
CA PHE A 62 -14.12 5.51 20.48
C PHE A 62 -13.47 4.33 21.24
N ARG A 63 -12.22 4.47 21.69
CA ARG A 63 -11.41 3.38 22.28
C ARG A 63 -11.35 2.12 21.43
N ARG A 64 -11.30 2.30 20.12
CA ARG A 64 -11.27 1.25 19.08
C ARG A 64 -10.06 1.43 18.16
N ARG A 65 -9.35 0.32 17.92
CA ARG A 65 -8.28 0.29 16.90
C ARG A 65 -8.87 -0.17 15.59
N LEU A 66 -8.83 0.67 14.57
CA LEU A 66 -9.12 0.31 13.19
C LEU A 66 -7.80 0.18 12.44
N PRO A 67 -7.58 -0.92 11.70
CA PRO A 67 -6.47 -1.02 10.76
C PRO A 67 -6.60 0.02 9.64
N LEU A 68 -5.48 0.43 9.04
CA LEU A 68 -5.50 1.41 7.93
C LEU A 68 -6.23 0.91 6.69
N ASP A 69 -6.18 -0.39 6.43
CA ASP A 69 -6.88 -1.05 5.34
C ASP A 69 -8.41 -1.01 5.48
N THR A 70 -8.92 -0.62 6.64
CA THR A 70 -10.35 -0.37 6.86
C THR A 70 -10.91 0.65 5.87
N PHE A 71 -10.10 1.62 5.41
CA PHE A 71 -10.54 2.61 4.43
C PHE A 71 -10.87 2.02 3.05
N PHE A 72 -10.40 0.82 2.72
CA PHE A 72 -10.82 0.13 1.49
C PHE A 72 -12.13 -0.65 1.64
N SER A 73 -12.40 -1.16 2.83
CA SER A 73 -13.63 -1.93 3.11
C SER A 73 -14.77 -1.08 3.68
N ALA A 74 -14.45 0.09 4.22
CA ALA A 74 -15.38 1.04 4.83
C ALA A 74 -14.95 2.47 4.47
N ALA A 75 -14.98 2.77 3.18
CA ALA A 75 -14.50 4.02 2.60
C ALA A 75 -15.42 5.23 2.86
N THR A 76 -16.51 5.07 3.62
CA THR A 76 -17.45 6.14 3.95
C THR A 76 -17.63 6.28 5.46
N VAL A 77 -18.06 7.45 5.93
CA VAL A 77 -18.40 7.68 7.34
C VAL A 77 -19.48 6.69 7.80
N GLU A 78 -20.49 6.45 6.97
CA GLU A 78 -21.60 5.51 7.24
C GLU A 78 -21.08 4.08 7.49
N THR A 79 -20.27 3.53 6.58
CA THR A 79 -19.75 2.17 6.68
C THR A 79 -18.77 2.03 7.85
N MET A 80 -17.93 3.04 8.08
CA MET A 80 -17.01 3.07 9.22
C MET A 80 -17.75 3.15 10.56
N ALA A 81 -18.84 3.93 10.63
CA ALA A 81 -19.72 3.96 11.79
C ALA A 81 -20.36 2.59 12.08
N GLY A 82 -20.78 1.89 11.02
CA GLY A 82 -21.27 0.50 11.12
C GLY A 82 -20.24 -0.44 11.76
N LEU A 83 -18.97 -0.37 11.37
CA LEU A 83 -17.89 -1.15 12.00
C LEU A 83 -17.68 -0.80 13.48
N LEU A 84 -17.76 0.48 13.83
CA LEU A 84 -17.61 0.90 15.22
C LEU A 84 -18.77 0.41 16.08
N ARG A 85 -20.01 0.41 15.56
CA ARG A 85 -21.21 -0.09 16.26
C ARG A 85 -21.18 -1.61 16.45
N ALA A 86 -20.77 -2.34 15.41
CA ALA A 86 -20.81 -3.81 15.39
C ALA A 86 -19.89 -4.47 16.42
N ARG A 87 -18.96 -3.75 17.03
CA ARG A 87 -17.96 -4.24 17.99
C ARG A 87 -17.24 -5.54 17.57
N ARG A 88 -17.33 -5.93 16.26
CA ARG A 88 -16.63 -7.11 15.74
C ARG A 88 -15.13 -6.87 15.73
N ARG A 89 -14.36 -7.89 16.07
CA ARG A 89 -12.94 -7.94 15.72
C ARG A 89 -12.85 -8.03 14.19
N LEU A 90 -12.22 -7.04 13.58
CA LEU A 90 -11.89 -7.13 12.16
C LEU A 90 -10.93 -8.31 11.96
N ALA A 91 -11.23 -9.14 10.99
CA ALA A 91 -10.33 -10.23 10.62
C ALA A 91 -8.99 -9.63 10.17
N ARG A 92 -7.90 -10.11 10.75
CA ARG A 92 -6.55 -9.69 10.36
C ARG A 92 -6.11 -10.58 9.22
N THR A 93 -6.37 -10.16 8.00
CA THR A 93 -5.87 -10.79 6.79
C THR A 93 -4.72 -10.00 6.21
N CYS A 94 -3.77 -10.69 5.58
CA CYS A 94 -2.75 -10.00 4.80
C CYS A 94 -3.29 -9.53 3.47
N LEU A 95 -4.34 -10.15 2.96
CA LEU A 95 -4.96 -9.82 1.68
C LEU A 95 -6.09 -8.81 1.89
N VAL A 96 -5.88 -7.60 1.38
CA VAL A 96 -6.80 -6.47 1.48
C VAL A 96 -7.57 -6.31 0.18
N PRO A 97 -8.91 -6.42 0.19
CA PRO A 97 -9.73 -6.13 -0.99
C PRO A 97 -9.80 -4.60 -1.20
N MET A 98 -8.92 -4.06 -2.04
CA MET A 98 -8.87 -2.62 -2.31
C MET A 98 -9.96 -2.17 -3.28
N GLN A 99 -10.20 -2.97 -4.31
CA GLN A 99 -11.29 -2.82 -5.30
C GLN A 99 -11.74 -4.22 -5.71
N PRO A 100 -12.63 -4.86 -4.94
CA PRO A 100 -12.97 -6.27 -5.18
C PRO A 100 -13.97 -6.49 -6.32
N GLY A 101 -14.64 -5.41 -6.79
CA GLY A 101 -15.63 -5.46 -7.87
C GLY A 101 -15.00 -5.63 -9.25
N GLY A 102 -15.84 -6.00 -10.23
CA GLY A 102 -15.45 -6.15 -11.63
C GLY A 102 -15.51 -7.59 -12.12
N THR A 103 -15.38 -7.77 -13.44
CA THR A 103 -15.52 -9.07 -14.12
C THR A 103 -14.19 -9.64 -14.62
N ARG A 104 -13.14 -8.83 -14.59
CA ARG A 104 -11.80 -9.22 -15.01
C ARG A 104 -11.14 -10.13 -13.97
N ARG A 105 -10.08 -10.86 -14.39
CA ARG A 105 -9.26 -11.64 -13.46
C ARG A 105 -8.62 -10.72 -12.42
N PRO A 106 -8.65 -11.07 -11.12
CA PRO A 106 -8.06 -10.25 -10.06
C PRO A 106 -6.56 -9.98 -10.27
N LEU A 107 -6.12 -8.76 -9.97
CA LEU A 107 -4.71 -8.37 -9.89
C LEU A 107 -4.31 -8.31 -8.41
N PHE A 108 -3.25 -9.03 -8.04
CA PHE A 108 -2.75 -9.15 -6.69
C PHE A 108 -1.43 -8.40 -6.55
N ALA A 109 -1.41 -7.34 -5.76
CA ALA A 109 -0.25 -6.46 -5.59
C ALA A 109 0.42 -6.66 -4.22
N VAL A 110 1.74 -6.80 -4.21
CA VAL A 110 2.51 -6.97 -2.97
C VAL A 110 2.97 -5.62 -2.45
N HIS A 111 2.86 -5.42 -1.12
CA HIS A 111 3.31 -4.21 -0.42
C HIS A 111 4.78 -3.88 -0.69
N THR A 112 5.14 -2.60 -0.51
CA THR A 112 6.53 -2.14 -0.49
C THR A 112 7.19 -2.42 0.87
N LEU A 113 8.42 -1.93 1.07
CA LEU A 113 9.16 -2.04 2.33
C LEU A 113 8.37 -1.62 3.56
N GLY A 114 7.51 -0.60 3.44
CA GLY A 114 6.68 -0.12 4.55
C GLY A 114 5.55 -1.07 4.96
N GLY A 115 5.31 -2.13 4.20
CA GLY A 115 4.37 -3.20 4.54
C GLY A 115 2.90 -2.84 4.36
N THR A 116 2.55 -1.62 3.98
CA THR A 116 1.16 -1.19 3.75
C THR A 116 0.80 -1.22 2.26
N VAL A 117 -0.49 -1.26 1.96
CA VAL A 117 -1.01 -1.25 0.59
C VAL A 117 -1.59 0.10 0.17
N MET A 118 -1.60 1.09 1.09
CA MET A 118 -2.26 2.37 0.87
C MET A 118 -1.79 3.11 -0.38
N HIS A 119 -0.53 2.98 -0.73
CA HIS A 119 0.05 3.62 -1.92
C HIS A 119 -0.48 3.07 -3.25
N TYR A 120 -1.14 1.91 -3.26
CA TYR A 120 -1.82 1.39 -4.45
C TYR A 120 -3.23 1.97 -4.67
N ALA A 121 -3.76 2.78 -3.77
CA ALA A 121 -5.13 3.28 -3.86
C ALA A 121 -5.41 4.00 -5.18
N GLU A 122 -4.52 4.90 -5.59
CA GLU A 122 -4.67 5.65 -6.83
C GLU A 122 -4.52 4.76 -8.06
N LEU A 123 -3.55 3.83 -8.05
CA LEU A 123 -3.38 2.87 -9.14
C LEU A 123 -4.61 1.95 -9.28
N ALA A 124 -5.14 1.42 -8.18
CA ALA A 124 -6.32 0.57 -8.20
C ALA A 124 -7.51 1.28 -8.84
N ARG A 125 -7.76 2.53 -8.47
CA ARG A 125 -8.83 3.36 -9.06
C ARG A 125 -8.57 3.69 -10.52
N ALA A 126 -7.33 4.04 -10.88
CA ALA A 126 -6.95 4.34 -12.26
C ALA A 126 -7.07 3.13 -13.20
N LEU A 127 -7.00 1.90 -12.68
CA LEU A 127 -7.26 0.68 -13.43
C LEU A 127 -8.73 0.54 -13.85
N GLY A 128 -9.64 1.27 -13.20
CA GLY A 128 -11.06 1.28 -13.49
C GLY A 128 -11.86 0.20 -12.75
N PRO A 129 -13.20 0.39 -12.62
CA PRO A 129 -14.03 -0.41 -11.72
C PRO A 129 -14.18 -1.88 -12.12
N ASP A 130 -13.87 -2.23 -13.38
CA ASP A 130 -13.97 -3.61 -13.87
C ASP A 130 -12.73 -4.47 -13.57
N GLN A 131 -11.64 -3.86 -13.01
CA GLN A 131 -10.44 -4.59 -12.63
C GLN A 131 -10.44 -4.86 -11.12
N PRO A 132 -10.75 -6.08 -10.65
CA PRO A 132 -10.58 -6.45 -9.25
C PRO A 132 -9.13 -6.30 -8.83
N PHE A 133 -8.89 -5.60 -7.73
CA PHE A 133 -7.56 -5.29 -7.21
C PHE A 133 -7.45 -5.63 -5.72
N TYR A 134 -6.49 -6.47 -5.39
CA TYR A 134 -6.20 -6.91 -4.02
C TYR A 134 -4.76 -6.58 -3.67
N GLY A 135 -4.55 -6.05 -2.48
CA GLY A 135 -3.21 -5.75 -1.98
C GLY A 135 -2.78 -6.69 -0.85
N PHE A 136 -1.58 -7.25 -0.92
CA PHE A 136 -0.98 -7.93 0.22
C PHE A 136 -0.29 -6.91 1.12
N GLN A 137 -0.74 -6.81 2.37
CA GLN A 137 0.00 -6.09 3.41
C GLN A 137 0.84 -7.06 4.25
N ALA A 138 1.92 -6.53 4.83
CA ALA A 138 2.83 -7.34 5.61
C ALA A 138 2.15 -7.95 6.84
N THR A 139 2.48 -9.19 7.16
CA THR A 139 1.94 -9.92 8.33
C THR A 139 2.17 -9.18 9.64
N GLY A 140 3.31 -8.50 9.80
CA GLY A 140 3.63 -7.71 10.99
C GLY A 140 2.67 -6.55 11.23
N ILE A 141 2.23 -5.88 10.16
CA ILE A 141 1.22 -4.80 10.22
C ILE A 141 -0.15 -5.37 10.54
N ALA A 142 -0.50 -6.51 9.93
CA ALA A 142 -1.74 -7.23 10.25
C ALA A 142 -1.76 -7.84 11.67
N GLY A 143 -0.67 -7.67 12.44
CA GLY A 143 -0.57 -8.13 13.83
C GLY A 143 -0.26 -9.62 14.00
N SER A 144 0.29 -10.23 12.96
CA SER A 144 0.90 -11.57 12.99
C SER A 144 2.43 -11.44 13.02
N THR A 145 3.13 -12.57 13.23
CA THR A 145 4.60 -12.57 13.18
C THR A 145 5.11 -12.20 11.79
N PRO A 146 6.01 -11.19 11.67
CA PRO A 146 6.60 -10.82 10.39
C PRO A 146 7.35 -12.00 9.75
N GLN A 147 7.19 -12.15 8.43
CA GLN A 147 8.04 -13.05 7.66
C GLN A 147 9.42 -12.42 7.49
N ARG A 148 10.46 -13.22 7.62
CA ARG A 148 11.86 -12.76 7.63
C ARG A 148 12.61 -13.03 6.33
N THR A 149 11.99 -13.72 5.37
CA THR A 149 12.56 -13.98 4.05
C THR A 149 11.53 -13.76 2.96
N VAL A 150 11.99 -13.43 1.77
CA VAL A 150 11.14 -13.22 0.59
C VAL A 150 10.35 -14.48 0.25
N GLU A 151 10.99 -15.64 0.34
CA GLU A 151 10.37 -16.95 0.07
C GLU A 151 9.25 -17.26 1.07
N ALA A 152 9.43 -16.91 2.34
CA ALA A 152 8.40 -17.10 3.36
C ALA A 152 7.21 -16.13 3.16
N MET A 153 7.49 -14.89 2.73
CA MET A 153 6.45 -13.93 2.34
C MET A 153 5.65 -14.48 1.17
N ALA A 154 6.32 -14.90 0.10
CA ALA A 154 5.68 -15.46 -1.09
C ALA A 154 4.79 -16.66 -0.75
N ARG A 155 5.31 -17.66 0.00
CA ARG A 155 4.51 -18.82 0.44
C ARG A 155 3.28 -18.42 1.26
N ARG A 156 3.39 -17.40 2.09
CA ARG A 156 2.27 -16.91 2.89
C ARG A 156 1.21 -16.28 1.99
N TYR A 157 1.60 -15.41 1.08
CA TYR A 157 0.68 -14.71 0.19
C TYR A 157 0.01 -15.65 -0.82
N LEU A 158 0.72 -16.67 -1.31
CA LEU A 158 0.13 -17.71 -2.14
C LEU A 158 -0.92 -18.58 -1.42
N ARG A 159 -0.85 -18.70 -0.11
CA ARG A 159 -1.94 -19.33 0.66
C ARG A 159 -3.16 -18.42 0.75
N ASP A 160 -2.92 -17.13 0.98
CA ASP A 160 -4.00 -16.17 1.18
C ASP A 160 -4.72 -15.84 -0.16
N ILE A 161 -4.03 -15.87 -1.31
CA ILE A 161 -4.61 -15.64 -2.64
C ILE A 161 -5.71 -16.66 -3.00
N ARG A 162 -5.53 -17.91 -2.56
CA ARG A 162 -6.47 -19.01 -2.83
C ARG A 162 -7.84 -18.83 -2.17
N ALA A 163 -7.94 -17.96 -1.17
CA ALA A 163 -9.23 -17.59 -0.57
C ALA A 163 -10.09 -16.73 -1.53
N VAL A 164 -9.46 -16.03 -2.48
CA VAL A 164 -10.13 -15.17 -3.47
C VAL A 164 -10.20 -15.86 -4.83
N GLN A 165 -9.10 -16.47 -5.25
CA GLN A 165 -8.96 -17.19 -6.51
C GLN A 165 -8.32 -18.56 -6.21
N PRO A 166 -9.11 -19.64 -6.09
CA PRO A 166 -8.62 -20.97 -5.72
C PRO A 166 -7.60 -21.55 -6.71
N GLU A 167 -7.76 -21.27 -7.99
CA GLU A 167 -6.94 -21.78 -9.09
C GLU A 167 -6.43 -20.65 -10.00
N GLY A 168 -5.23 -20.89 -10.59
CA GLY A 168 -4.65 -20.00 -11.58
C GLY A 168 -5.46 -19.90 -12.89
N PRO A 169 -4.97 -19.19 -13.87
CA PRO A 169 -3.70 -18.45 -13.84
C PRO A 169 -3.83 -17.13 -13.05
N TYR A 170 -2.78 -16.79 -12.29
CA TYR A 170 -2.77 -15.61 -11.41
C TYR A 170 -2.17 -14.38 -12.10
N GLN A 171 -2.63 -13.18 -11.74
CA GLN A 171 -2.02 -11.90 -12.11
C GLN A 171 -1.35 -11.29 -10.89
N LEU A 172 -0.05 -11.12 -10.94
CA LEU A 172 0.78 -10.64 -9.83
C LEU A 172 1.38 -9.28 -10.17
N CYS A 173 1.45 -8.42 -9.16
CA CYS A 173 2.07 -7.10 -9.29
C CYS A 173 2.90 -6.79 -8.04
N GLY A 174 3.96 -6.01 -8.23
CA GLY A 174 4.71 -5.46 -7.10
C GLY A 174 5.47 -4.21 -7.47
N TYR A 175 5.44 -3.23 -6.57
CA TYR A 175 6.19 -1.99 -6.68
C TYR A 175 7.38 -2.01 -5.74
N SER A 176 8.54 -1.53 -6.20
CA SER A 176 9.75 -1.46 -5.36
C SER A 176 10.09 -2.86 -4.80
N GLY A 177 10.37 -3.00 -3.51
CA GLY A 177 10.62 -4.29 -2.87
C GLY A 177 9.48 -5.31 -3.02
N GLY A 178 8.24 -4.85 -3.22
CA GLY A 178 7.10 -5.73 -3.49
C GLY A 178 7.21 -6.51 -4.79
N GLY A 179 7.89 -5.96 -5.79
CA GLY A 179 8.13 -6.66 -7.05
C GLY A 179 9.06 -7.86 -6.88
N VAL A 180 10.03 -7.81 -5.98
CA VAL A 180 10.89 -8.95 -5.66
C VAL A 180 10.09 -10.10 -5.06
N VAL A 181 9.14 -9.78 -4.16
CA VAL A 181 8.27 -10.79 -3.56
C VAL A 181 7.28 -11.34 -4.60
N ALA A 182 6.73 -10.49 -5.48
CA ALA A 182 5.85 -10.93 -6.57
C ALA A 182 6.58 -11.85 -7.56
N TRP A 183 7.86 -11.57 -7.85
CA TRP A 183 8.72 -12.46 -8.64
C TRP A 183 8.87 -13.84 -8.00
N GLU A 184 9.19 -13.86 -6.71
CA GLU A 184 9.30 -15.13 -5.98
C GLU A 184 7.99 -15.89 -5.92
N MET A 185 6.84 -15.19 -5.80
CA MET A 185 5.53 -15.82 -5.90
C MET A 185 5.33 -16.50 -7.26
N ALA A 186 5.72 -15.84 -8.36
CA ALA A 186 5.64 -16.42 -9.71
C ALA A 186 6.56 -17.64 -9.86
N CYS A 187 7.77 -17.61 -9.29
CA CYS A 187 8.67 -18.75 -9.27
C CYS A 187 8.09 -19.95 -8.50
N GLN A 188 7.52 -19.71 -7.32
CA GLN A 188 6.88 -20.77 -6.53
C GLN A 188 5.62 -21.33 -7.20
N LEU A 189 4.84 -20.50 -7.90
CA LEU A 189 3.71 -20.95 -8.71
C LEU A 189 4.17 -21.88 -9.84
N ALA A 190 5.25 -21.50 -10.54
CA ALA A 190 5.83 -22.33 -11.61
C ALA A 190 6.31 -23.69 -11.10
N GLU A 191 6.88 -23.76 -9.89
CA GLU A 191 7.27 -25.02 -9.24
C GLU A 191 6.06 -25.91 -8.86
N MET A 192 4.90 -25.30 -8.70
CA MET A 192 3.65 -26.00 -8.40
C MET A 192 2.81 -26.32 -9.64
N ASP A 193 3.36 -26.13 -10.84
CA ASP A 193 2.65 -26.22 -12.12
C ASP A 193 1.39 -25.33 -12.19
N GLN A 194 1.39 -24.22 -11.46
CA GLN A 194 0.31 -23.24 -11.46
C GLN A 194 0.66 -22.07 -12.39
N PRO A 195 -0.18 -21.79 -13.38
CA PRO A 195 0.15 -20.74 -14.34
C PRO A 195 0.03 -19.33 -13.73
N THR A 196 0.98 -18.47 -14.09
CA THR A 196 0.91 -17.03 -13.86
C THR A 196 0.53 -16.37 -15.19
N ALA A 197 -0.63 -15.70 -15.23
CA ALA A 197 -1.11 -15.00 -16.43
C ALA A 197 -0.34 -13.72 -16.72
N ALA A 198 0.09 -13.02 -15.66
CA ALA A 198 0.87 -11.80 -15.78
C ALA A 198 1.71 -11.57 -14.52
N LEU A 199 2.96 -11.16 -14.70
CA LEU A 199 3.84 -10.65 -13.66
C LEU A 199 4.22 -9.21 -13.99
N ILE A 200 3.92 -8.28 -13.10
CA ILE A 200 4.13 -6.85 -13.29
C ILE A 200 5.03 -6.31 -12.19
N LEU A 201 6.17 -5.79 -12.60
CA LEU A 201 7.21 -5.22 -11.75
C LEU A 201 7.20 -3.70 -11.95
N ILE A 202 6.95 -2.93 -10.92
CA ILE A 202 6.93 -1.47 -11.01
C ILE A 202 8.15 -0.94 -10.28
N ASP A 203 9.06 -0.36 -11.04
CA ASP A 203 10.31 0.27 -10.59
C ASP A 203 11.07 -0.57 -9.55
N THR A 204 11.27 -1.83 -9.89
CA THR A 204 11.84 -2.89 -9.03
C THR A 204 13.17 -3.35 -9.56
N ARG A 205 14.16 -3.54 -8.69
CA ARG A 205 15.45 -4.20 -8.98
C ARG A 205 15.47 -5.61 -8.39
N PRO A 206 16.09 -6.59 -9.07
CA PRO A 206 16.15 -7.99 -8.59
C PRO A 206 17.05 -8.18 -7.36
N VAL A 207 18.11 -7.40 -7.27
CA VAL A 207 19.06 -7.41 -6.16
C VAL A 207 19.07 -6.03 -5.51
N THR A 208 19.06 -5.99 -4.19
CA THR A 208 19.05 -4.75 -3.41
C THR A 208 20.20 -4.74 -2.42
N GLU A 209 20.71 -3.54 -2.15
CA GLU A 209 21.69 -3.25 -1.10
C GLU A 209 21.13 -2.13 -0.22
N LEU A 210 20.05 -2.45 0.47
CA LEU A 210 19.36 -1.49 1.33
C LEU A 210 20.12 -1.30 2.64
N PRO A 211 20.28 -0.07 3.12
CA PRO A 211 20.88 0.18 4.41
C PRO A 211 20.15 -0.58 5.54
N LEU A 212 20.90 -1.17 6.45
CA LEU A 212 20.36 -1.81 7.67
C LEU A 212 20.55 -0.92 8.90
N ASP A 213 21.02 0.31 8.71
CA ASP A 213 21.16 1.30 9.76
C ASP A 213 19.82 1.95 10.11
N THR A 214 19.50 2.00 11.39
CA THR A 214 18.27 2.57 11.90
C THR A 214 18.15 4.07 11.60
N GLY A 215 19.27 4.80 11.65
CA GLY A 215 19.29 6.24 11.38
C GLY A 215 18.83 6.57 9.97
N TYR A 216 19.30 5.82 8.98
CA TYR A 216 18.85 5.96 7.59
C TYR A 216 17.33 5.84 7.45
N TRP A 217 16.72 4.83 8.08
CA TRP A 217 15.28 4.59 7.98
C TRP A 217 14.48 5.62 8.77
N VAL A 218 15.01 6.10 9.88
CA VAL A 218 14.42 7.19 10.64
C VAL A 218 14.38 8.46 9.80
N ASP A 219 15.51 8.82 9.15
CA ASP A 219 15.59 9.96 8.25
C ASP A 219 14.64 9.83 7.05
N LEU A 220 14.62 8.66 6.41
CA LEU A 220 13.72 8.37 5.31
C LEU A 220 12.23 8.50 5.70
N LEU A 221 11.84 7.94 6.85
CA LEU A 221 10.47 8.02 7.37
C LEU A 221 10.09 9.47 7.66
N ALA A 222 10.98 10.22 8.28
CA ALA A 222 10.74 11.62 8.60
C ALA A 222 10.54 12.45 7.32
N HIS A 223 11.40 12.31 6.33
CA HIS A 223 11.32 13.08 5.10
C HIS A 223 10.16 12.68 4.21
N ARG A 224 9.99 11.38 3.96
CA ARG A 224 9.05 10.90 2.94
C ARG A 224 7.64 10.68 3.43
N PHE A 225 7.47 10.23 4.67
CA PHE A 225 6.17 9.82 5.17
C PHE A 225 5.54 10.81 6.14
N LEU A 226 6.36 11.61 6.81
CA LEU A 226 5.89 12.60 7.76
C LEU A 226 5.99 14.03 7.24
N GLY A 227 6.53 14.25 6.03
CA GLY A 227 6.65 15.57 5.42
C GLY A 227 7.55 16.54 6.19
N LEU A 228 8.44 16.05 7.04
CA LEU A 228 9.34 16.87 7.83
C LEU A 228 10.48 17.41 6.98
N SER A 229 10.80 18.70 7.10
CA SER A 229 11.93 19.32 6.41
C SER A 229 13.26 18.77 6.95
N ARG A 230 14.30 18.83 6.09
CA ARG A 230 15.65 18.39 6.44
C ARG A 230 16.20 19.10 7.68
N GLU A 231 15.82 20.35 7.89
CA GLU A 231 16.24 21.17 9.05
C GLU A 231 15.64 20.69 10.37
N ALA A 232 14.44 20.09 10.36
CA ALA A 232 13.84 19.44 11.52
C ALA A 232 14.58 18.16 11.93
N ILE A 233 15.44 17.64 11.06
CA ILE A 233 16.17 16.39 11.18
C ILE A 233 17.67 16.59 11.43
N GLU A 234 18.20 17.82 11.45
CA GLU A 234 19.59 18.06 11.91
C GLU A 234 19.85 17.56 13.35
N LEU A 235 18.80 17.24 14.08
CA LEU A 235 18.82 16.37 15.26
C LEU A 235 19.29 14.93 14.95
N ALA A 236 19.35 14.53 13.69
CA ALA A 236 19.65 13.17 13.21
C ALA A 236 21.11 12.70 13.45
N ARG A 237 21.98 13.54 13.95
CA ARG A 237 23.32 13.16 14.43
C ARG A 237 23.34 12.71 15.90
N ARG A 238 22.18 12.65 16.55
CA ARG A 238 22.04 12.19 17.94
C ARG A 238 21.67 10.71 18.01
N PRO A 239 21.80 10.03 19.15
CA PRO A 239 21.39 8.66 19.32
C PRO A 239 19.95 8.39 18.83
N ALA A 240 19.70 7.23 18.23
CA ALA A 240 18.42 6.88 17.57
C ALA A 240 17.17 7.13 18.43
N GLU A 241 17.29 6.93 19.74
CA GLU A 241 16.19 7.18 20.69
C GLU A 241 15.81 8.66 20.79
N ILE A 242 16.81 9.56 20.75
CA ILE A 242 16.60 11.02 20.77
C ILE A 242 16.04 11.49 19.44
N GLN A 243 16.51 10.93 18.33
CA GLN A 243 15.99 11.19 16.99
C GLN A 243 14.52 10.79 16.89
N MET A 244 14.17 9.59 17.33
CA MET A 244 12.80 9.09 17.32
C MET A 244 11.86 9.95 18.14
N ALA A 245 12.28 10.40 19.33
CA ALA A 245 11.49 11.28 20.17
C ALA A 245 11.26 12.65 19.50
N ALA A 246 12.29 13.22 18.88
CA ALA A 246 12.21 14.50 18.17
C ALA A 246 11.31 14.42 16.93
N ILE A 247 11.46 13.35 16.12
CA ILE A 247 10.60 13.09 14.95
C ILE A 247 9.15 12.94 15.38
N LEU A 248 8.90 12.15 16.43
CA LEU A 248 7.56 11.95 16.95
C LEU A 248 6.93 13.28 17.41
N GLN A 249 7.66 14.10 18.15
CA GLN A 249 7.18 15.42 18.58
C GLN A 249 6.93 16.36 17.39
N ALA A 250 7.81 16.38 16.40
CA ALA A 250 7.64 17.19 15.20
C ALA A 250 6.41 16.71 14.39
N ALA A 251 6.25 15.42 14.21
CA ALA A 251 5.10 14.83 13.55
C ALA A 251 3.77 15.12 14.30
N GLN A 252 3.79 15.08 15.62
CA GLN A 252 2.63 15.45 16.44
C GLN A 252 2.31 16.94 16.35
N ARG A 253 3.32 17.84 16.41
CA ARG A 253 3.14 19.29 16.25
C ARG A 253 2.61 19.63 14.85
N GLY A 254 3.15 18.98 13.81
CA GLY A 254 2.68 19.13 12.43
C GLY A 254 1.34 18.46 12.16
N ARG A 255 0.73 17.80 13.15
CA ARG A 255 -0.51 17.02 13.02
C ARG A 255 -0.45 15.92 11.96
N LEU A 256 0.76 15.44 11.66
CA LEU A 256 1.00 14.35 10.68
C LEU A 256 0.68 12.98 11.27
N VAL A 257 0.83 12.85 12.58
CA VAL A 257 0.41 11.66 13.36
C VAL A 257 -0.50 12.06 14.51
N PRO A 258 -1.30 11.13 15.02
CA PRO A 258 -2.13 11.40 16.20
C PRO A 258 -1.27 11.81 17.41
N PRO A 259 -1.78 12.65 18.33
CA PRO A 259 -1.05 13.06 19.52
C PRO A 259 -0.67 11.90 20.46
N ASP A 260 -1.39 10.78 20.38
CA ASP A 260 -1.14 9.54 21.13
C ASP A 260 -0.36 8.50 20.34
N TYR A 261 0.12 8.84 19.12
CA TYR A 261 1.09 8.01 18.40
C TYR A 261 2.39 8.05 19.20
N GLY A 262 2.75 6.90 19.73
CA GLY A 262 3.85 6.80 20.68
C GLY A 262 5.14 6.26 20.04
N PRO A 263 6.24 6.24 20.81
CA PRO A 263 7.49 5.65 20.36
C PRO A 263 7.35 4.20 19.90
N GLY A 264 6.49 3.43 20.56
CA GLY A 264 6.28 2.01 20.24
C GLY A 264 5.66 1.77 18.85
N GLU A 265 4.78 2.65 18.37
CA GLU A 265 4.24 2.56 17.02
C GLU A 265 5.29 2.89 15.97
N LEU A 266 6.11 3.90 16.22
CA LEU A 266 7.22 4.27 15.32
C LEU A 266 8.29 3.18 15.31
N GLU A 267 8.64 2.63 16.47
CA GLU A 267 9.58 1.51 16.60
C GLU A 267 9.09 0.26 15.85
N LEU A 268 7.80 -0.06 15.94
CA LEU A 268 7.21 -1.18 15.20
C LEU A 268 7.34 -0.98 13.69
N LEU A 269 7.08 0.24 13.20
CA LEU A 269 7.24 0.59 11.78
C LEU A 269 8.70 0.45 11.34
N LEU A 270 9.65 1.01 12.10
CA LEU A 270 11.09 0.90 11.81
C LEU A 270 11.57 -0.55 11.78
N ARG A 271 11.16 -1.33 12.77
CA ARG A 271 11.47 -2.76 12.83
C ARG A 271 10.96 -3.50 11.60
N HIS A 272 9.79 -3.10 11.09
CA HIS A 272 9.25 -3.68 9.88
C HIS A 272 10.11 -3.31 8.66
N TYR A 273 10.51 -2.04 8.50
CA TYR A 273 11.42 -1.62 7.44
C TYR A 273 12.75 -2.40 7.46
N LEU A 274 13.39 -2.47 8.62
CA LEU A 274 14.66 -3.19 8.80
C LEU A 274 14.53 -4.69 8.49
N THR A 275 13.44 -5.32 8.93
CA THR A 275 13.19 -6.75 8.65
C THR A 275 12.97 -6.98 7.17
N SER A 276 12.22 -6.12 6.50
CA SER A 276 11.96 -6.20 5.06
C SER A 276 13.23 -5.93 4.25
N ALA A 277 14.03 -4.92 4.63
CA ALA A 277 15.30 -4.62 4.00
C ALA A 277 16.29 -5.79 4.11
N ALA A 278 16.41 -6.38 5.30
CA ALA A 278 17.27 -7.55 5.52
C ALA A 278 16.81 -8.76 4.67
N ALA A 279 15.51 -9.00 4.58
CA ALA A 279 14.95 -10.07 3.76
C ALA A 279 15.26 -9.87 2.27
N LEU A 280 15.10 -8.64 1.76
CA LEU A 280 15.39 -8.31 0.36
C LEU A 280 16.90 -8.40 0.05
N ASN A 281 17.77 -7.91 0.93
CA ASN A 281 19.23 -8.00 0.75
C ASN A 281 19.74 -9.45 0.74
N ALA A 282 19.10 -10.31 1.52
CA ALA A 282 19.46 -11.74 1.59
C ALA A 282 18.93 -12.55 0.39
N TYR A 283 17.88 -12.07 -0.27
CA TYR A 283 17.23 -12.79 -1.37
C TYR A 283 18.13 -12.85 -2.61
N ARG A 284 18.09 -13.98 -3.30
CA ARG A 284 18.75 -14.18 -4.59
C ARG A 284 17.69 -14.66 -5.59
N PRO A 285 17.33 -13.85 -6.59
CA PRO A 285 16.31 -14.21 -7.57
C PRO A 285 16.70 -15.46 -8.34
N ARG A 286 15.71 -16.29 -8.62
CA ARG A 286 15.85 -17.48 -9.46
C ARG A 286 15.36 -17.17 -10.87
N PRO A 287 15.86 -17.87 -11.92
CA PRO A 287 15.33 -17.73 -13.27
C PRO A 287 13.83 -18.03 -13.32
N TYR A 288 13.11 -17.22 -14.06
CA TYR A 288 11.69 -17.37 -14.32
C TYR A 288 11.40 -17.44 -15.82
N ARG A 289 10.73 -18.47 -16.27
CA ARG A 289 10.45 -18.72 -17.69
C ARG A 289 9.15 -18.10 -18.21
N GLY A 290 8.39 -17.48 -17.34
CA GLY A 290 7.17 -16.78 -17.71
C GLY A 290 7.43 -15.35 -18.17
N ARG A 291 6.40 -14.74 -18.77
CA ARG A 291 6.45 -13.36 -19.22
C ARG A 291 6.36 -12.39 -18.04
N ALA A 292 7.09 -11.29 -18.12
CA ALA A 292 7.04 -10.21 -17.15
C ALA A 292 7.00 -8.83 -17.81
N LEU A 293 6.30 -7.88 -17.22
CA LEU A 293 6.34 -6.47 -17.56
C LEU A 293 7.12 -5.73 -16.48
N LEU A 294 8.16 -5.01 -16.88
CA LEU A 294 8.84 -4.03 -16.05
C LEU A 294 8.38 -2.63 -16.45
N ILE A 295 7.75 -1.93 -15.52
CA ILE A 295 7.49 -0.49 -15.62
C ILE A 295 8.58 0.21 -14.83
N ARG A 296 9.37 1.06 -15.49
CA ARG A 296 10.51 1.79 -14.88
C ARG A 296 10.33 3.29 -15.02
N THR A 297 10.92 4.03 -14.09
CA THR A 297 10.97 5.49 -14.14
C THR A 297 12.15 6.00 -14.96
N ASP A 298 12.10 7.29 -15.36
CA ASP A 298 13.19 7.94 -16.07
C ASP A 298 14.38 8.28 -15.15
N GLU A 299 14.14 8.45 -13.84
CA GLU A 299 15.19 8.75 -12.84
C GLU A 299 16.33 7.70 -12.84
N GLN A 300 16.03 6.46 -13.21
CA GLN A 300 17.00 5.37 -13.25
C GLN A 300 17.73 5.23 -14.60
N SER A 301 17.70 6.28 -15.43
CA SER A 301 18.16 6.22 -16.84
C SER A 301 19.64 6.51 -17.05
N ASP A 302 20.41 6.96 -16.06
CA ASP A 302 21.81 7.35 -16.24
C ASP A 302 22.73 6.15 -16.48
N GLY A 303 22.78 5.70 -17.76
CA GLY A 303 23.68 4.64 -18.20
C GLY A 303 23.36 3.23 -17.68
N ALA A 304 22.28 3.08 -16.90
CA ALA A 304 21.87 1.83 -16.34
C ALA A 304 21.17 0.94 -17.38
N ASP A 305 21.32 -0.36 -17.23
CA ASP A 305 20.59 -1.39 -17.95
C ASP A 305 19.07 -1.09 -17.93
N GLU A 306 18.46 -1.00 -19.12
CA GLU A 306 17.02 -0.72 -19.27
C GLU A 306 16.14 -1.71 -18.53
N THR A 307 16.62 -2.90 -18.28
CA THR A 307 15.94 -3.99 -17.59
C THR A 307 16.09 -3.94 -16.08
N LEU A 308 16.80 -2.94 -15.53
CA LEU A 308 17.15 -2.80 -14.11
C LEU A 308 17.82 -4.08 -13.54
N GLY A 309 18.43 -4.93 -14.38
CA GLY A 309 19.06 -6.19 -14.01
C GLY A 309 18.18 -7.43 -14.15
N TRP A 310 16.90 -7.30 -14.50
CA TRP A 310 15.99 -8.45 -14.64
C TRP A 310 16.29 -9.33 -15.86
N ALA A 311 16.98 -8.82 -16.90
CA ALA A 311 17.41 -9.63 -18.04
C ALA A 311 18.30 -10.83 -17.67
N ALA A 312 18.96 -10.79 -16.52
CA ALA A 312 19.73 -11.93 -16.00
C ALA A 312 18.84 -13.11 -15.52
N PHE A 313 17.54 -12.90 -15.36
CA PHE A 313 16.64 -13.88 -14.74
C PHE A 313 15.48 -14.30 -15.66
N THR A 314 15.26 -13.61 -16.79
CA THR A 314 14.25 -13.96 -17.79
C THR A 314 14.57 -13.36 -19.14
N ASP A 315 14.30 -14.12 -20.22
CA ASP A 315 14.36 -13.66 -21.62
C ASP A 315 13.03 -13.06 -22.10
N LEU A 316 11.96 -13.16 -21.30
CA LEU A 316 10.60 -12.77 -21.65
C LEU A 316 10.16 -11.48 -20.95
N LEU A 317 11.08 -10.53 -20.81
CA LEU A 317 10.84 -9.24 -20.16
C LEU A 317 10.41 -8.18 -21.18
N ARG A 318 9.29 -7.56 -20.94
CA ARG A 318 8.89 -6.30 -21.61
C ARG A 318 9.19 -5.12 -20.69
N VAL A 319 9.71 -4.05 -21.28
CA VAL A 319 10.02 -2.83 -20.54
C VAL A 319 9.13 -1.69 -21.02
N ARG A 320 8.58 -0.94 -20.07
CA ARG A 320 7.86 0.32 -20.32
C ARG A 320 8.46 1.42 -19.46
N ARG A 321 8.83 2.53 -20.10
CA ARG A 321 9.26 3.73 -19.40
C ARG A 321 8.07 4.62 -19.10
N ILE A 322 8.07 5.20 -17.90
CA ILE A 322 7.07 6.19 -17.46
C ILE A 322 7.85 7.32 -16.78
N GLY A 323 7.48 8.55 -17.09
CA GLY A 323 8.10 9.73 -16.49
C GLY A 323 7.93 9.75 -14.96
N GLY A 324 8.75 10.56 -14.27
CA GLY A 324 8.75 10.68 -12.83
C GLY A 324 9.88 9.92 -12.14
N ASP A 325 9.78 9.78 -10.85
CA ASP A 325 10.76 9.15 -9.97
C ASP A 325 10.18 7.95 -9.22
N HIS A 326 11.06 7.22 -8.54
CA HIS A 326 10.70 6.04 -7.76
C HIS A 326 9.53 6.26 -6.78
N ASN A 327 9.39 7.45 -6.22
CA ASN A 327 8.43 7.69 -5.14
C ASN A 327 7.05 8.13 -5.65
N THR A 328 7.02 8.67 -6.87
CA THR A 328 5.80 9.25 -7.46
C THR A 328 5.15 8.34 -8.50
N VAL A 329 5.86 7.29 -8.98
CA VAL A 329 5.45 6.47 -10.14
C VAL A 329 4.06 5.83 -10.02
N ILE A 330 3.60 5.46 -8.83
CA ILE A 330 2.27 4.83 -8.64
C ILE A 330 1.19 5.77 -8.10
N GLY A 331 1.49 7.07 -7.98
CA GLY A 331 0.58 8.08 -7.45
C GLY A 331 0.43 9.30 -8.37
N GLY A 332 -0.46 10.20 -8.01
CA GLY A 332 -0.67 11.48 -8.70
C GLY A 332 -0.88 11.33 -10.20
N ALA A 333 -0.20 12.19 -10.95
CA ALA A 333 -0.27 12.21 -12.42
C ALA A 333 0.27 10.94 -13.09
N GLN A 334 1.08 10.13 -12.38
CA GLN A 334 1.69 8.92 -12.94
C GLN A 334 0.75 7.71 -12.83
N ALA A 335 -0.13 7.65 -11.84
CA ALA A 335 -1.03 6.52 -11.64
C ALA A 335 -1.87 6.16 -12.87
N PRO A 336 -2.48 7.10 -13.64
CA PRO A 336 -3.18 6.79 -14.88
C PRO A 336 -2.26 6.22 -15.98
N LEU A 337 -1.01 6.66 -16.07
CA LEU A 337 -0.04 6.19 -17.06
C LEU A 337 0.38 4.75 -16.75
N VAL A 338 0.70 4.46 -15.48
CA VAL A 338 0.99 3.09 -15.02
C VAL A 338 -0.22 2.19 -15.24
N ALA A 339 -1.42 2.64 -14.87
CA ALA A 339 -2.65 1.88 -15.10
C ALA A 339 -2.89 1.59 -16.59
N GLY A 340 -2.58 2.52 -17.47
CA GLY A 340 -2.64 2.33 -18.93
C GLY A 340 -1.69 1.24 -19.42
N ALA A 341 -0.44 1.25 -18.95
CA ALA A 341 0.56 0.25 -19.27
C ALA A 341 0.18 -1.14 -18.72
N VAL A 342 -0.31 -1.20 -17.48
CA VAL A 342 -0.80 -2.44 -16.86
C VAL A 342 -1.99 -3.01 -17.64
N ARG A 343 -3.01 -2.21 -17.95
CA ARG A 343 -4.17 -2.67 -18.75
C ARG A 343 -3.77 -3.20 -20.10
N ALA A 344 -2.93 -2.48 -20.83
CA ALA A 344 -2.46 -2.92 -22.16
C ALA A 344 -1.79 -4.29 -22.07
N TYR A 345 -0.92 -4.50 -21.09
CA TYR A 345 -0.24 -5.78 -20.88
C TYR A 345 -1.22 -6.91 -20.51
N LEU A 346 -2.15 -6.66 -19.58
CA LEU A 346 -3.16 -7.63 -19.18
C LEU A 346 -4.10 -8.01 -20.34
N ASP A 347 -4.43 -7.07 -21.23
CA ASP A 347 -5.27 -7.32 -22.40
C ASP A 347 -4.53 -8.11 -23.49
N GLU A 348 -3.22 -7.90 -23.66
CA GLU A 348 -2.39 -8.70 -24.54
C GLU A 348 -2.26 -10.15 -24.07
N GLU A 349 -1.96 -10.36 -22.78
CA GLU A 349 -1.84 -11.70 -22.19
C GLU A 349 -3.15 -12.48 -22.28
N ARG A 350 -4.30 -11.80 -22.15
CA ARG A 350 -5.62 -12.43 -22.31
C ARG A 350 -5.92 -12.86 -23.75
N ARG A 351 -5.39 -12.13 -24.75
CA ARG A 351 -5.58 -12.48 -26.18
C ARG A 351 -4.62 -13.57 -26.67
N GLY A 352 -3.51 -13.76 -25.98
CA GLY A 352 -2.50 -14.75 -26.30
C GLY A 352 -2.63 -16.08 -25.56
N ALA A 353 -3.59 -16.18 -24.65
CA ALA A 353 -3.94 -17.38 -23.88
C ALA A 353 -5.15 -18.08 -24.52
#